data_97042d17ff2447fa93b19c28c79665d4
#
_entry.id   97042d17ff2447fa93b19c28c79665d4
#
_cell.length_a   1.000
_cell.length_b   1.000
_cell.length_c   1.000
_cell.angle_alpha   90.00
_cell.angle_beta   90.00
_cell.angle_gamma   90.00
#
_symmetry.space_group_name_H-M   'P 1'
#
loop_
_entity.id
_entity.type
_entity.pdbx_description
1 polymer ?
#
loop_
_entity_poly.entity_id
_entity_poly.type
_entity_poly.pdbx_seq_one_letter_code
_entity_poly.pdbx_strand_id
1 'polypeptide(L)'
;MDRKPHGWLWLALPALAMSLGWGLRGFIGGGPLGAMIPGAMIGLAAAALLRQERQAAWLAACGAVGFGLGGQMTYGQTVGLSLQPETFWWAMLGFALKGGAWGLGGGAVLGAGLLRGRDGWHDRRFLWGLAGMLAATWAGWRLVNAPKLVYFSDPLNKPREEVWAGLLAGVLVFLICAAHGPLLRVAWRFALWAGAGGALGFPLGAALQVWGRGLEGWRWLDWWKGMEFTLGALLGLGVGIAAWQSRRELAGEPEEPPEGEAPLAGSLLLAAAVVVVCIGIDYRVPLRFNYSLGAAVVLAAALRSWLIAKHAAVTTTVTAFFLDFAENTPGAAAWMVVMAAAVLVAVWVSREQDLRILFLGLMWSAVAASLLKTFVPPTLASPGHLLTEALFAGMAALCTLWIRALPQRADEAPAAPPVAS
;
A
#
# COMPACT_ATOMS: atom_id res chain seq x y z
N MET A 1 -3.56 -17.20 28.87
CA MET A 1 -2.63 -16.07 29.09
C MET A 1 -2.47 -15.32 27.79
N ASP A 2 -3.06 -14.15 27.69
CA ASP A 2 -3.03 -13.31 26.47
C ASP A 2 -1.63 -12.69 26.30
N ARG A 3 -0.77 -13.33 25.50
CA ARG A 3 0.54 -12.77 25.19
C ARG A 3 0.35 -11.55 24.30
N LYS A 4 0.65 -10.36 24.81
CA LYS A 4 0.69 -9.14 24.01
C LYS A 4 1.87 -9.18 23.05
N PRO A 5 1.77 -8.61 21.83
CA PRO A 5 2.93 -8.45 20.96
C PRO A 5 4.07 -7.74 21.68
N HIS A 6 5.31 -8.22 21.49
CA HIS A 6 6.47 -7.52 22.04
C HIS A 6 6.52 -6.08 21.55
N GLY A 7 6.87 -5.13 22.42
CA GLY A 7 6.83 -3.70 22.11
C GLY A 7 7.57 -3.28 20.83
N TRP A 8 8.70 -3.92 20.52
CA TRP A 8 9.50 -3.63 19.33
C TRP A 8 8.80 -4.07 18.01
N LEU A 9 7.96 -5.12 18.05
CA LEU A 9 7.23 -5.59 16.86
C LEU A 9 6.29 -4.55 16.29
N TRP A 10 5.75 -3.64 17.12
CA TRP A 10 4.92 -2.54 16.66
C TRP A 10 5.65 -1.60 15.70
N LEU A 11 6.95 -1.53 15.79
CA LEU A 11 7.80 -0.68 14.95
C LEU A 11 8.44 -1.50 13.82
N ALA A 12 9.01 -2.63 14.17
CA ALA A 12 9.83 -3.42 13.25
C ALA A 12 9.01 -4.12 12.16
N LEU A 13 7.87 -4.72 12.49
CA LEU A 13 7.06 -5.43 11.49
C LEU A 13 6.48 -4.47 10.42
N PRO A 14 5.85 -3.33 10.78
CA PRO A 14 5.41 -2.36 9.79
C PRO A 14 6.55 -1.79 8.95
N ALA A 15 7.68 -1.45 9.58
CA ALA A 15 8.85 -0.94 8.87
C ALA A 15 9.40 -1.94 7.85
N LEU A 16 9.53 -3.21 8.25
CA LEU A 16 10.05 -4.26 7.38
C LEU A 16 9.07 -4.61 6.26
N ALA A 17 7.79 -4.79 6.57
CA ALA A 17 6.76 -5.10 5.59
C ALA A 17 6.64 -4.00 4.52
N MET A 18 6.67 -2.73 4.96
CA MET A 18 6.58 -1.60 4.06
C MET A 18 7.86 -1.42 3.24
N SER A 19 9.04 -1.66 3.84
CA SER A 19 10.33 -1.63 3.15
C SER A 19 10.40 -2.67 2.04
N LEU A 20 10.04 -3.92 2.37
CA LEU A 20 9.97 -5.01 1.40
C LEU A 20 8.98 -4.68 0.27
N GLY A 21 7.75 -4.31 0.61
CA GLY A 21 6.72 -3.97 -0.37
C GLY A 21 7.13 -2.81 -1.28
N TRP A 22 7.84 -1.82 -0.74
CA TRP A 22 8.33 -0.68 -1.53
C TRP A 22 9.44 -1.08 -2.51
N GLY A 23 10.38 -1.88 -2.06
CA GLY A 23 11.42 -2.44 -2.93
C GLY A 23 10.84 -3.29 -4.06
N LEU A 24 9.89 -4.17 -3.75
CA LEU A 24 9.17 -4.97 -4.74
C LEU A 24 8.40 -4.09 -5.74
N ARG A 25 7.71 -3.03 -5.26
CA ARG A 25 7.01 -2.08 -6.11
C ARG A 25 7.90 -1.54 -7.24
N GLY A 26 9.06 -1.05 -6.90
CA GLY A 26 9.97 -0.45 -7.89
C GLY A 26 10.64 -1.47 -8.80
N PHE A 27 10.56 -2.76 -8.46
CA PHE A 27 11.18 -3.83 -9.23
C PHE A 27 10.20 -4.50 -10.21
N ILE A 28 8.95 -4.71 -9.80
CA ILE A 28 7.95 -5.46 -10.56
C ILE A 28 6.74 -4.64 -11.01
N GLY A 29 6.73 -3.34 -10.81
CA GLY A 29 5.68 -2.46 -11.30
C GLY A 29 5.62 -1.17 -10.52
N GLY A 30 5.81 -0.07 -11.21
CA GLY A 30 5.69 1.27 -10.65
C GLY A 30 4.23 1.72 -10.53
N GLY A 31 4.03 3.04 -10.43
CA GLY A 31 2.72 3.67 -10.48
C GLY A 31 1.81 3.36 -9.29
N PRO A 32 0.51 3.59 -9.43
CA PRO A 32 -0.49 3.33 -8.42
C PRO A 32 -0.59 1.86 -8.01
N LEU A 33 -0.70 0.96 -8.99
CA LEU A 33 -0.84 -0.48 -8.75
C LEU A 33 0.36 -1.06 -7.99
N GLY A 34 1.58 -0.65 -8.37
CA GLY A 34 2.78 -1.03 -7.62
C GLY A 34 2.77 -0.52 -6.17
N ALA A 35 2.24 0.68 -5.91
CA ALA A 35 2.13 1.23 -4.57
C ALA A 35 1.01 0.58 -3.72
N MET A 36 0.07 -0.13 -4.32
CA MET A 36 -0.91 -0.93 -3.60
C MET A 36 -0.27 -2.09 -2.83
N ILE A 37 0.88 -2.60 -3.29
CA ILE A 37 1.61 -3.72 -2.68
C ILE A 37 1.99 -3.41 -1.23
N PRO A 38 2.88 -2.42 -0.98
CA PRO A 38 3.23 -2.05 0.38
C PRO A 38 2.02 -1.60 1.18
N GLY A 39 1.04 -0.97 0.51
CA GLY A 39 -0.22 -0.56 1.13
C GLY A 39 -1.06 -1.72 1.64
N ALA A 40 -1.24 -2.79 0.87
CA ALA A 40 -1.94 -4.00 1.32
C ALA A 40 -1.17 -4.69 2.45
N MET A 41 0.15 -4.84 2.31
CA MET A 41 1.00 -5.46 3.33
C MET A 41 0.92 -4.71 4.66
N ILE A 42 0.97 -3.37 4.65
CA ILE A 42 0.89 -2.58 5.89
C ILE A 42 -0.51 -2.63 6.51
N GLY A 43 -1.58 -2.68 5.70
CA GLY A 43 -2.95 -2.86 6.17
C GLY A 43 -3.12 -4.18 6.91
N LEU A 44 -2.62 -5.28 6.34
CA LEU A 44 -2.63 -6.60 6.96
C LEU A 44 -1.74 -6.65 8.22
N ALA A 45 -0.55 -6.04 8.19
CA ALA A 45 0.32 -5.97 9.37
C ALA A 45 -0.33 -5.18 10.52
N ALA A 46 -1.00 -4.06 10.21
CA ALA A 46 -1.74 -3.28 11.20
C ALA A 46 -2.91 -4.06 11.80
N ALA A 47 -3.66 -4.80 10.97
CA ALA A 47 -4.73 -5.68 11.44
C ALA A 47 -4.21 -6.75 12.40
N ALA A 48 -3.08 -7.40 12.07
CA ALA A 48 -2.46 -8.41 12.92
C ALA A 48 -1.98 -7.84 14.26
N LEU A 49 -1.29 -6.69 14.24
CA LEU A 49 -0.79 -6.04 15.45
C LEU A 49 -1.92 -5.54 16.37
N LEU A 50 -2.96 -4.96 15.78
CA LEU A 50 -4.12 -4.44 16.49
C LEU A 50 -5.14 -5.53 16.86
N ARG A 51 -4.91 -6.78 16.44
CA ARG A 51 -5.81 -7.94 16.68
C ARG A 51 -7.20 -7.71 16.10
N GLN A 52 -7.25 -7.16 14.89
CA GLN A 52 -8.50 -6.87 14.14
C GLN A 52 -8.59 -7.80 12.93
N GLU A 53 -8.50 -9.10 13.18
CA GLU A 53 -8.44 -10.14 12.17
C GLU A 53 -9.70 -10.13 11.29
N ARG A 54 -10.88 -9.89 11.87
CA ARG A 54 -12.15 -9.81 11.13
C ARG A 54 -12.20 -8.66 10.14
N GLN A 55 -11.48 -7.55 10.41
CA GLN A 55 -11.40 -6.40 9.51
C GLN A 55 -10.18 -6.45 8.57
N ALA A 56 -9.41 -7.52 8.58
CA ALA A 56 -8.14 -7.59 7.86
C ALA A 56 -8.28 -7.28 6.37
N ALA A 57 -9.30 -7.81 5.72
CA ALA A 57 -9.57 -7.57 4.31
C ALA A 57 -9.85 -6.08 4.02
N TRP A 58 -10.68 -5.46 4.85
CA TRP A 58 -10.98 -4.04 4.73
C TRP A 58 -9.76 -3.15 4.98
N LEU A 59 -8.97 -3.44 6.02
CA LEU A 59 -7.77 -2.68 6.33
C LEU A 59 -6.69 -2.85 5.26
N ALA A 60 -6.57 -4.05 4.69
CA ALA A 60 -5.70 -4.29 3.54
C ALA A 60 -6.14 -3.50 2.31
N ALA A 61 -7.44 -3.44 2.01
CA ALA A 61 -7.98 -2.63 0.91
C ALA A 61 -7.77 -1.12 1.16
N CYS A 62 -8.03 -0.63 2.38
CA CYS A 62 -7.75 0.76 2.75
C CYS A 62 -6.26 1.10 2.60
N GLY A 63 -5.38 0.21 3.06
CA GLY A 63 -3.93 0.37 2.88
C GLY A 63 -3.53 0.37 1.41
N ALA A 64 -3.94 -0.66 0.65
CA ALA A 64 -3.66 -0.78 -0.77
C ALA A 64 -4.07 0.47 -1.54
N VAL A 65 -5.34 0.83 -1.45
CA VAL A 65 -5.91 1.97 -2.18
C VAL A 65 -5.31 3.29 -1.70
N GLY A 66 -5.19 3.48 -0.39
CA GLY A 66 -4.67 4.72 0.19
C GLY A 66 -3.23 5.01 -0.24
N PHE A 67 -2.33 4.02 -0.12
CA PHE A 67 -0.95 4.18 -0.60
C PHE A 67 -0.87 4.18 -2.12
N GLY A 68 -1.78 3.49 -2.82
CA GLY A 68 -1.91 3.54 -4.27
C GLY A 68 -2.16 4.95 -4.81
N LEU A 69 -2.92 5.79 -4.10
CA LEU A 69 -3.17 7.18 -4.49
C LEU A 69 -1.88 7.97 -4.73
N GLY A 70 -0.89 7.79 -3.86
CA GLY A 70 0.42 8.43 -4.01
C GLY A 70 1.20 7.95 -5.24
N GLY A 71 0.90 6.74 -5.75
CA GLY A 71 1.52 6.19 -6.94
C GLY A 71 1.27 6.98 -8.22
N GLN A 72 0.27 7.86 -8.23
CA GLN A 72 0.02 8.81 -9.32
C GLN A 72 1.08 9.91 -9.43
N MET A 73 1.86 10.13 -8.36
CA MET A 73 2.92 11.14 -8.37
C MET A 73 4.15 10.64 -9.11
N THR A 74 4.64 11.46 -10.04
CA THR A 74 5.94 11.22 -10.66
C THR A 74 7.07 11.64 -9.72
N TYR A 75 8.15 10.85 -9.64
CA TYR A 75 9.35 11.20 -8.88
C TYR A 75 10.66 10.93 -9.63
N GLY A 76 10.63 10.18 -10.71
CA GLY A 76 11.83 9.89 -11.50
C GLY A 76 12.58 11.14 -11.99
N GLN A 77 11.85 12.20 -12.34
CA GLN A 77 12.45 13.48 -12.70
C GLN A 77 13.06 14.19 -11.49
N THR A 78 12.44 14.07 -10.32
CA THR A 78 12.98 14.61 -9.06
C THR A 78 14.30 13.91 -8.70
N VAL A 79 14.42 12.59 -8.98
CA VAL A 79 15.69 11.86 -8.88
C VAL A 79 16.74 12.46 -9.82
N GLY A 80 16.37 12.78 -11.06
CA GLY A 80 17.28 13.46 -12.01
C GLY A 80 17.81 14.79 -11.46
N LEU A 81 16.94 15.61 -10.87
CA LEU A 81 17.33 16.87 -10.23
C LEU A 81 18.26 16.66 -9.02
N SER A 82 18.08 15.59 -8.25
CA SER A 82 18.94 15.31 -7.09
C SER A 82 20.37 14.91 -7.45
N LEU A 83 20.63 14.54 -8.68
CA LEU A 83 21.97 14.20 -9.16
C LEU A 83 22.81 15.42 -9.55
N GLN A 84 22.20 16.60 -9.58
CA GLN A 84 22.84 17.86 -9.93
C GLN A 84 23.05 18.71 -8.66
N PRO A 85 24.27 19.18 -8.36
CA PRO A 85 24.55 19.95 -7.13
C PRO A 85 23.66 21.19 -7.00
N GLU A 86 23.39 21.88 -8.10
CA GLU A 86 22.64 23.15 -8.14
C GLU A 86 21.16 22.94 -7.77
N THR A 87 20.60 21.79 -8.07
CA THR A 87 19.17 21.48 -7.84
C THR A 87 18.94 20.45 -6.72
N PHE A 88 20.02 20.00 -6.06
CA PHE A 88 19.95 18.95 -5.04
C PHE A 88 18.95 19.28 -3.92
N TRP A 89 19.05 20.47 -3.30
CA TRP A 89 18.16 20.83 -2.20
C TRP A 89 16.71 21.05 -2.64
N TRP A 90 16.52 21.52 -3.87
CA TRP A 90 15.19 21.62 -4.47
C TRP A 90 14.56 20.23 -4.67
N ALA A 91 15.36 19.28 -5.13
CA ALA A 91 14.93 17.89 -5.24
C ALA A 91 14.62 17.28 -3.87
N MET A 92 15.43 17.56 -2.82
CA MET A 92 15.16 17.08 -1.46
C MET A 92 13.82 17.63 -0.93
N LEU A 93 13.50 18.90 -1.17
CA LEU A 93 12.20 19.46 -0.85
C LEU A 93 11.07 18.76 -1.63
N GLY A 94 11.28 18.51 -2.92
CA GLY A 94 10.33 17.78 -3.76
C GLY A 94 10.06 16.37 -3.23
N PHE A 95 11.10 15.66 -2.82
CA PHE A 95 10.96 14.33 -2.20
C PHE A 95 10.22 14.41 -0.85
N ALA A 96 10.52 15.40 -0.02
CA ALA A 96 9.85 15.56 1.26
C ALA A 96 8.34 15.82 1.08
N LEU A 97 7.96 16.71 0.17
CA LEU A 97 6.56 16.99 -0.14
C LEU A 97 5.83 15.80 -0.75
N LYS A 98 6.46 15.13 -1.73
CA LYS A 98 5.87 13.94 -2.39
C LYS A 98 5.77 12.77 -1.42
N GLY A 99 6.81 12.48 -0.64
CA GLY A 99 6.80 11.43 0.38
C GLY A 99 5.79 11.73 1.48
N GLY A 100 5.73 13.00 1.93
CA GLY A 100 4.73 13.46 2.89
C GLY A 100 3.30 13.29 2.39
N ALA A 101 3.00 13.71 1.16
CA ALA A 101 1.69 13.52 0.53
C ALA A 101 1.32 12.04 0.41
N TRP A 102 2.29 11.19 0.06
CA TRP A 102 2.10 9.74 -0.01
C TRP A 102 1.73 9.14 1.33
N GLY A 103 2.53 9.44 2.35
CA GLY A 103 2.30 8.94 3.70
C GLY A 103 1.00 9.47 4.31
N LEU A 104 0.72 10.77 4.15
CA LEU A 104 -0.54 11.38 4.59
C LEU A 104 -1.74 10.69 3.96
N GLY A 105 -1.72 10.46 2.64
CA GLY A 105 -2.83 9.81 1.93
C GLY A 105 -3.05 8.37 2.37
N GLY A 106 -1.99 7.56 2.36
CA GLY A 106 -2.06 6.17 2.80
C GLY A 106 -2.47 6.03 4.26
N GLY A 107 -1.85 6.83 5.13
CA GLY A 107 -2.15 6.84 6.56
C GLY A 107 -3.58 7.32 6.86
N ALA A 108 -4.08 8.34 6.14
CA ALA A 108 -5.44 8.84 6.30
C ALA A 108 -6.50 7.79 5.99
N VAL A 109 -6.37 7.13 4.82
CA VAL A 109 -7.33 6.11 4.39
C VAL A 109 -7.28 4.89 5.30
N LEU A 110 -6.07 4.41 5.66
CA LEU A 110 -5.91 3.30 6.60
C LEU A 110 -6.44 3.66 7.99
N GLY A 111 -6.08 4.83 8.51
CA GLY A 111 -6.53 5.31 9.82
C GLY A 111 -8.04 5.50 9.91
N ALA A 112 -8.67 6.03 8.86
CA ALA A 112 -10.12 6.11 8.77
C ALA A 112 -10.74 4.71 8.68
N GLY A 113 -10.13 3.79 7.92
CA GLY A 113 -10.58 2.40 7.82
C GLY A 113 -10.65 1.68 9.17
N LEU A 114 -9.71 1.96 10.07
CA LEU A 114 -9.68 1.40 11.44
C LEU A 114 -10.87 1.82 12.33
N LEU A 115 -11.62 2.83 11.92
CA LEU A 115 -12.77 3.34 12.66
C LEU A 115 -14.07 2.64 12.27
N ARG A 116 -14.10 1.85 11.21
CA ARG A 116 -15.30 1.16 10.73
C ARG A 116 -15.88 0.26 11.84
N GLY A 117 -17.20 0.32 12.00
CA GLY A 117 -17.93 -0.45 13.02
C GLY A 117 -17.71 0.03 14.46
N ARG A 118 -17.10 1.20 14.67
CA ARG A 118 -16.93 1.81 16.00
C ARG A 118 -17.86 2.99 16.19
N ASP A 119 -18.09 3.37 17.45
CA ASP A 119 -18.92 4.52 17.80
C ASP A 119 -18.50 5.78 17.06
N GLY A 120 -19.46 6.44 16.42
CA GLY A 120 -19.22 7.64 15.60
C GLY A 120 -18.83 7.36 14.16
N TRP A 121 -18.68 6.09 13.74
CA TRP A 121 -18.50 5.74 12.33
C TRP A 121 -19.82 5.87 11.56
N HIS A 122 -19.73 6.44 10.35
CA HIS A 122 -20.84 6.52 9.41
C HIS A 122 -20.36 6.30 7.98
N ASP A 123 -20.84 5.25 7.33
CA ASP A 123 -20.52 4.94 5.91
C ASP A 123 -20.74 6.15 5.00
N ARG A 124 -21.83 6.90 5.20
CA ARG A 124 -22.13 8.11 4.40
C ARG A 124 -21.02 9.17 4.50
N ARG A 125 -20.43 9.37 5.67
CA ARG A 125 -19.33 10.33 5.84
C ARG A 125 -18.07 9.87 5.15
N PHE A 126 -17.77 8.59 5.23
CA PHE A 126 -16.65 8.01 4.49
C PHE A 126 -16.83 8.20 2.98
N LEU A 127 -18.01 7.92 2.44
CA LEU A 127 -18.36 8.13 1.03
C LEU A 127 -18.27 9.61 0.63
N TRP A 128 -18.80 10.53 1.45
CA TRP A 128 -18.62 11.97 1.22
C TRP A 128 -17.14 12.39 1.32
N GLY A 129 -16.37 11.76 2.20
CA GLY A 129 -14.92 11.94 2.27
C GLY A 129 -14.23 11.54 0.97
N LEU A 130 -14.57 10.39 0.39
CA LEU A 130 -14.04 9.96 -0.90
C LEU A 130 -14.43 10.92 -2.03
N ALA A 131 -15.69 11.34 -2.12
CA ALA A 131 -16.16 12.29 -3.11
C ALA A 131 -15.46 13.65 -2.96
N GLY A 132 -15.37 14.15 -1.73
CA GLY A 132 -14.66 15.39 -1.41
C GLY A 132 -13.16 15.30 -1.73
N MET A 133 -12.54 14.15 -1.48
CA MET A 133 -11.15 13.89 -1.84
C MET A 133 -10.94 14.04 -3.36
N LEU A 134 -11.82 13.44 -4.16
CA LEU A 134 -11.73 13.55 -5.63
C LEU A 134 -11.85 15.00 -6.09
N ALA A 135 -12.86 15.71 -5.61
CA ALA A 135 -13.10 17.13 -5.97
C ALA A 135 -11.93 18.02 -5.54
N ALA A 136 -11.42 17.85 -4.31
CA ALA A 136 -10.31 18.63 -3.79
C ALA A 136 -8.97 18.27 -4.46
N THR A 137 -8.76 17.00 -4.82
CA THR A 137 -7.59 16.58 -5.60
C THR A 137 -7.59 17.28 -6.98
N TRP A 138 -8.72 17.31 -7.65
CA TRP A 138 -8.86 18.03 -8.93
C TRP A 138 -8.62 19.53 -8.75
N ALA A 139 -9.24 20.16 -7.74
CA ALA A 139 -9.07 21.59 -7.48
C ALA A 139 -7.63 21.97 -7.14
N GLY A 140 -6.99 21.25 -6.22
CA GLY A 140 -5.60 21.48 -5.82
C GLY A 140 -4.62 21.26 -6.98
N TRP A 141 -4.86 20.23 -7.80
CA TRP A 141 -4.11 20.03 -9.03
C TRP A 141 -4.29 21.22 -9.99
N ARG A 142 -5.53 21.65 -10.23
CA ARG A 142 -5.85 22.76 -11.15
C ARG A 142 -5.22 24.07 -10.71
N LEU A 143 -5.19 24.32 -9.42
CA LEU A 143 -4.69 25.59 -8.84
C LEU A 143 -3.17 25.64 -8.69
N VAL A 144 -2.50 24.53 -8.43
CA VAL A 144 -1.07 24.50 -8.07
C VAL A 144 -0.24 23.70 -9.09
N ASN A 145 -0.63 22.44 -9.36
CA ASN A 145 0.20 21.56 -10.19
C ASN A 145 0.08 21.88 -11.68
N ALA A 146 -1.14 22.12 -12.20
CA ALA A 146 -1.36 22.41 -13.61
C ALA A 146 -0.64 23.70 -14.09
N PRO A 147 -0.68 24.81 -13.33
CA PRO A 147 0.07 26.02 -13.68
C PRO A 147 1.56 25.91 -13.31
N LYS A 148 2.01 24.78 -12.73
CA LYS A 148 3.40 24.56 -12.30
C LYS A 148 3.93 25.62 -11.34
N LEU A 149 3.09 26.11 -10.40
CA LEU A 149 3.49 27.12 -9.43
C LEU A 149 4.68 26.67 -8.57
N VAL A 150 4.71 25.38 -8.22
CA VAL A 150 5.85 24.71 -7.58
C VAL A 150 6.04 23.40 -8.34
N TYR A 151 7.24 23.20 -8.91
CA TYR A 151 7.48 22.13 -9.85
C TYR A 151 8.81 21.43 -9.57
N PHE A 152 8.77 20.09 -9.42
CA PHE A 152 9.91 19.25 -9.05
C PHE A 152 10.33 18.28 -10.15
N SER A 153 9.99 18.59 -11.39
CA SER A 153 10.43 17.86 -12.57
C SER A 153 11.19 18.80 -13.51
N ASP A 154 11.98 18.25 -14.43
CA ASP A 154 12.68 19.06 -15.42
C ASP A 154 11.66 19.67 -16.42
N PRO A 155 11.50 21.01 -16.44
CA PRO A 155 10.48 21.64 -17.26
C PRO A 155 10.83 21.65 -18.75
N LEU A 156 12.09 21.48 -19.11
CA LEU A 156 12.61 21.64 -20.46
C LEU A 156 12.73 20.31 -21.21
N ASN A 157 13.38 19.31 -20.60
CA ASN A 157 13.73 18.09 -21.30
C ASN A 157 12.63 17.02 -21.29
N LYS A 158 11.99 16.81 -20.14
CA LYS A 158 10.92 15.80 -19.96
C LYS A 158 9.88 16.28 -18.95
N PRO A 159 9.08 17.29 -19.28
CA PRO A 159 8.07 17.77 -18.35
C PRO A 159 7.10 16.63 -18.00
N ARG A 160 6.88 16.42 -16.73
CA ARG A 160 5.91 15.44 -16.20
C ARG A 160 4.77 16.15 -15.52
N GLU A 161 3.61 15.55 -15.56
CA GLU A 161 2.50 16.03 -14.78
C GLU A 161 2.71 15.69 -13.30
N GLU A 162 2.52 16.67 -12.43
CA GLU A 162 2.59 16.49 -10.98
C GLU A 162 1.21 16.63 -10.37
N VAL A 163 0.95 15.91 -9.27
CA VAL A 163 -0.35 15.86 -8.61
C VAL A 163 -0.25 15.98 -7.08
N TRP A 164 0.95 16.22 -6.55
CA TRP A 164 1.21 16.21 -5.11
C TRP A 164 0.34 17.21 -4.33
N ALA A 165 0.15 18.43 -4.84
CA ALA A 165 -0.68 19.45 -4.19
C ALA A 165 -2.16 19.07 -4.23
N GLY A 166 -2.61 18.50 -5.34
CA GLY A 166 -3.95 17.94 -5.45
C GLY A 166 -4.20 16.85 -4.41
N LEU A 167 -3.28 15.89 -4.31
CA LEU A 167 -3.41 14.81 -3.31
C LEU A 167 -3.41 15.34 -1.87
N LEU A 168 -2.57 16.32 -1.53
CA LEU A 168 -2.60 16.96 -0.21
C LEU A 168 -3.96 17.60 0.07
N ALA A 169 -4.49 18.39 -0.86
CA ALA A 169 -5.81 18.99 -0.72
C ALA A 169 -6.90 17.93 -0.55
N GLY A 170 -6.85 16.87 -1.38
CA GLY A 170 -7.79 15.76 -1.32
C GLY A 170 -7.75 15.04 0.04
N VAL A 171 -6.58 14.72 0.54
CA VAL A 171 -6.40 14.05 1.84
C VAL A 171 -6.94 14.89 3.01
N LEU A 172 -6.70 16.18 3.00
CA LEU A 172 -7.23 17.08 4.03
C LEU A 172 -8.76 17.09 4.05
N VAL A 173 -9.38 17.21 2.88
CA VAL A 173 -10.86 17.16 2.78
C VAL A 173 -11.39 15.78 3.16
N PHE A 174 -10.71 14.70 2.76
CA PHE A 174 -11.08 13.35 3.18
C PHE A 174 -11.09 13.21 4.70
N LEU A 175 -10.02 13.62 5.39
CA LEU A 175 -9.92 13.55 6.85
C LEU A 175 -11.02 14.35 7.55
N ILE A 176 -11.30 15.56 7.08
CA ILE A 176 -12.35 16.41 7.65
C ILE A 176 -13.73 15.78 7.51
N CYS A 177 -14.01 15.14 6.38
CA CYS A 177 -15.33 14.54 6.10
C CYS A 177 -15.48 13.14 6.69
N ALA A 178 -14.49 12.27 6.50
CA ALA A 178 -14.58 10.85 6.83
C ALA A 178 -14.40 10.56 8.32
N ALA A 179 -13.53 11.30 8.99
CA ALA A 179 -13.23 11.09 10.41
C ALA A 179 -13.99 12.10 11.27
N HIS A 180 -14.76 11.62 12.25
CA HIS A 180 -15.54 12.47 13.16
C HIS A 180 -15.57 11.87 14.56
N GLY A 181 -15.89 12.72 15.55
CA GLY A 181 -16.02 12.29 16.94
C GLY A 181 -14.68 12.04 17.65
N PRO A 182 -14.70 11.33 18.79
CA PRO A 182 -13.52 11.15 19.64
C PRO A 182 -12.41 10.35 18.98
N LEU A 183 -12.74 9.49 18.01
CA LEU A 183 -11.78 8.68 17.27
C LEU A 183 -11.12 9.41 16.07
N LEU A 184 -11.53 10.63 15.76
CA LEU A 184 -10.88 11.46 14.74
C LEU A 184 -9.36 11.51 14.93
N ARG A 185 -8.90 11.56 16.18
CA ARG A 185 -7.48 11.55 16.54
C ARG A 185 -6.71 10.35 15.98
N VAL A 186 -7.35 9.19 15.87
CA VAL A 186 -6.73 7.98 15.32
C VAL A 186 -6.40 8.17 13.83
N ALA A 187 -7.38 8.62 13.03
CA ALA A 187 -7.16 8.85 11.60
C ALA A 187 -6.05 9.90 11.37
N TRP A 188 -6.05 10.99 12.15
CA TRP A 188 -4.99 12.01 12.08
C TRP A 188 -3.63 11.48 12.51
N ARG A 189 -3.54 10.64 13.56
CA ARG A 189 -2.27 10.01 13.96
C ARG A 189 -1.68 9.18 12.84
N PHE A 190 -2.47 8.32 12.21
CA PHE A 190 -2.01 7.52 11.09
C PHE A 190 -1.56 8.39 9.92
N ALA A 191 -2.35 9.40 9.57
CA ALA A 191 -1.99 10.36 8.51
C ALA A 191 -0.67 11.09 8.83
N LEU A 192 -0.57 11.70 10.01
CA LEU A 192 0.58 12.53 10.36
C LEU A 192 1.87 11.71 10.55
N TRP A 193 1.81 10.55 11.23
CA TRP A 193 3.00 9.72 11.41
C TRP A 193 3.47 9.07 10.12
N ALA A 194 2.57 8.55 9.30
CA ALA A 194 2.93 8.04 7.98
C ALA A 194 3.41 9.18 7.06
N GLY A 195 2.78 10.34 7.13
CA GLY A 195 3.21 11.56 6.42
C GLY A 195 4.61 12.00 6.82
N ALA A 196 4.92 12.04 8.12
CA ALA A 196 6.27 12.34 8.63
C ALA A 196 7.28 11.28 8.17
N GLY A 197 6.91 9.98 8.26
CA GLY A 197 7.74 8.89 7.76
C GLY A 197 8.09 9.04 6.27
N GLY A 198 7.09 9.39 5.44
CA GLY A 198 7.30 9.63 4.02
C GLY A 198 8.11 10.89 3.72
N ALA A 199 7.83 12.00 4.44
CA ALA A 199 8.52 13.27 4.28
C ALA A 199 10.00 13.20 4.68
N LEU A 200 10.36 12.32 5.61
CA LEU A 200 11.75 12.06 6.00
C LEU A 200 12.37 10.94 5.16
N GLY A 201 11.63 9.87 4.93
CA GLY A 201 12.14 8.67 4.27
C GLY A 201 12.52 8.87 2.82
N PHE A 202 11.75 9.66 2.08
CA PHE A 202 12.04 9.87 0.67
C PHE A 202 13.30 10.70 0.44
N PRO A 203 13.49 11.89 1.05
CA PRO A 203 14.72 12.65 0.86
C PRO A 203 15.94 11.94 1.43
N LEU A 204 15.83 11.26 2.59
CA LEU A 204 16.94 10.46 3.13
C LEU A 204 17.35 9.32 2.20
N GLY A 205 16.37 8.60 1.64
CA GLY A 205 16.62 7.56 0.67
C GLY A 205 17.24 8.09 -0.63
N ALA A 206 16.76 9.24 -1.13
CA ALA A 206 17.32 9.91 -2.29
C ALA A 206 18.74 10.39 -2.05
N ALA A 207 19.03 10.98 -0.90
CA ALA A 207 20.39 11.37 -0.51
C ALA A 207 21.33 10.14 -0.43
N LEU A 208 20.87 9.03 0.13
CA LEU A 208 21.58 7.77 0.17
C LEU A 208 21.90 7.26 -1.27
N GLN A 209 20.94 7.37 -2.18
CA GLN A 209 21.12 6.99 -3.58
C GLN A 209 22.18 7.87 -4.27
N VAL A 210 22.14 9.18 -4.08
CA VAL A 210 23.11 10.12 -4.64
C VAL A 210 24.51 9.83 -4.10
N TRP A 211 24.63 9.71 -2.79
CA TRP A 211 25.90 9.39 -2.13
C TRP A 211 26.46 8.03 -2.59
N GLY A 212 25.64 7.00 -2.60
CA GLY A 212 26.06 5.65 -2.97
C GLY A 212 26.54 5.53 -4.41
N ARG A 213 25.89 6.24 -5.34
CA ARG A 213 26.35 6.31 -6.74
C ARG A 213 27.71 6.99 -6.89
N GLY A 214 28.10 7.85 -5.95
CA GLY A 214 29.42 8.48 -5.89
C GLY A 214 30.53 7.53 -5.43
N LEU A 215 30.21 6.40 -4.80
CA LEU A 215 31.17 5.44 -4.28
C LEU A 215 31.60 4.46 -5.40
N GLU A 216 32.81 4.64 -5.97
CA GLU A 216 33.27 3.84 -7.11
C GLU A 216 33.26 2.33 -6.87
N GLY A 217 33.74 1.86 -5.72
CA GLY A 217 33.77 0.43 -5.36
C GLY A 217 32.39 -0.19 -5.11
N TRP A 218 31.33 0.61 -4.98
CA TRP A 218 29.99 0.17 -4.62
C TRP A 218 28.95 0.48 -5.69
N ARG A 219 29.35 0.89 -6.89
CA ARG A 219 28.45 1.20 -8.02
C ARG A 219 27.65 -0.01 -8.51
N TRP A 220 28.09 -1.21 -8.19
CA TRP A 220 27.41 -2.47 -8.52
C TRP A 220 26.14 -2.71 -7.69
N LEU A 221 25.98 -2.01 -6.55
CA LEU A 221 24.77 -2.06 -5.75
C LEU A 221 23.62 -1.29 -6.42
N ASP A 222 22.42 -1.81 -6.26
CA ASP A 222 21.21 -1.10 -6.67
C ASP A 222 20.83 -0.04 -5.63
N TRP A 223 21.45 1.15 -5.74
CA TRP A 223 21.18 2.29 -4.87
C TRP A 223 19.76 2.84 -5.02
N TRP A 224 19.09 2.55 -6.14
CA TRP A 224 17.65 2.83 -6.28
C TRP A 224 16.83 2.06 -5.26
N LYS A 225 17.17 0.78 -5.07
CA LYS A 225 16.54 -0.05 -4.03
C LYS A 225 16.86 0.45 -2.64
N GLY A 226 18.05 0.93 -2.39
CA GLY A 226 18.41 1.60 -1.13
C GLY A 226 17.48 2.77 -0.81
N MET A 227 17.16 3.61 -1.80
CA MET A 227 16.18 4.69 -1.68
C MET A 227 14.78 4.14 -1.35
N GLU A 228 14.33 3.15 -2.08
CA GLU A 228 12.99 2.56 -1.91
C GLU A 228 12.84 1.87 -0.54
N PHE A 229 13.84 1.12 -0.11
CA PHE A 229 13.87 0.50 1.23
C PHE A 229 13.82 1.54 2.34
N THR A 230 14.58 2.62 2.23
CA THR A 230 14.61 3.70 3.23
C THR A 230 13.25 4.39 3.31
N LEU A 231 12.64 4.73 2.17
CA LEU A 231 11.31 5.31 2.13
C LEU A 231 10.29 4.39 2.79
N GLY A 232 10.27 3.11 2.37
CA GLY A 232 9.33 2.12 2.90
C GLY A 232 9.51 1.90 4.41
N ALA A 233 10.76 1.76 4.88
CA ALA A 233 11.05 1.58 6.29
C ALA A 233 10.52 2.73 7.16
N LEU A 234 10.75 3.98 6.77
CA LEU A 234 10.30 5.13 7.55
C LEU A 234 8.78 5.36 7.44
N LEU A 235 8.18 5.12 6.27
CA LEU A 235 6.71 5.11 6.15
C LEU A 235 6.08 4.06 7.08
N GLY A 236 6.58 2.83 7.03
CA GLY A 236 6.10 1.74 7.87
C GLY A 236 6.32 2.00 9.35
N LEU A 237 7.47 2.57 9.73
CA LEU A 237 7.75 3.01 11.09
C LEU A 237 6.71 4.02 11.58
N GLY A 238 6.35 5.00 10.75
CA GLY A 238 5.31 5.97 11.05
C GLY A 238 3.95 5.31 11.31
N VAL A 239 3.54 4.36 10.46
CA VAL A 239 2.31 3.58 10.68
C VAL A 239 2.40 2.76 11.97
N GLY A 240 3.54 2.15 12.24
CA GLY A 240 3.79 1.38 13.46
C GLY A 240 3.66 2.22 14.73
N ILE A 241 4.22 3.44 14.75
CA ILE A 241 4.09 4.41 15.85
C ILE A 241 2.61 4.77 16.04
N ALA A 242 1.89 5.09 14.96
CA ALA A 242 0.47 5.42 15.02
C ALA A 242 -0.36 4.27 15.59
N ALA A 243 -0.11 3.04 15.12
CA ALA A 243 -0.77 1.84 15.62
C ALA A 243 -0.49 1.60 17.11
N TRP A 244 0.78 1.71 17.52
CA TRP A 244 1.16 1.55 18.93
C TRP A 244 0.52 2.61 19.83
N GLN A 245 0.49 3.87 19.42
CA GLN A 245 -0.15 4.95 20.18
C GLN A 245 -1.65 4.76 20.27
N SER A 246 -2.29 4.24 19.22
CA SER A 246 -3.75 4.06 19.14
C SER A 246 -4.24 2.70 19.67
N ARG A 247 -3.34 1.79 20.09
CA ARG A 247 -3.66 0.40 20.45
C ARG A 247 -4.71 0.26 21.56
N ARG A 248 -4.79 1.23 22.49
CA ARG A 248 -5.78 1.22 23.57
C ARG A 248 -7.13 1.71 23.08
N GLU A 249 -7.15 2.72 22.21
CA GLU A 249 -8.38 3.30 21.63
C GLU A 249 -9.01 2.33 20.61
N LEU A 250 -8.18 1.49 19.97
CA LEU A 250 -8.59 0.48 19.01
C LEU A 250 -8.71 -0.92 19.62
N ALA A 251 -8.65 -1.06 20.94
CA ALA A 251 -8.84 -2.35 21.62
C ALA A 251 -10.25 -2.90 21.36
N GLY A 252 -10.35 -4.22 21.17
CA GLY A 252 -11.60 -4.89 20.81
C GLY A 252 -11.89 -4.83 19.30
N GLU A 253 -12.59 -5.85 18.81
CA GLU A 253 -13.10 -5.85 17.46
C GLU A 253 -14.45 -5.15 17.39
N PRO A 254 -14.68 -4.31 16.38
CA PRO A 254 -16.00 -3.75 16.14
C PRO A 254 -16.99 -4.85 15.71
N GLU A 255 -18.26 -4.64 15.99
CA GLU A 255 -19.32 -5.53 15.48
C GLU A 255 -19.33 -5.52 13.95
N GLU A 256 -19.37 -6.71 13.37
CA GLU A 256 -19.48 -6.88 11.92
C GLU A 256 -20.83 -7.50 11.56
N PRO A 257 -21.42 -7.03 10.46
CA PRO A 257 -22.52 -7.78 9.88
C PRO A 257 -21.96 -9.10 9.32
N PRO A 258 -22.61 -10.25 9.59
CA PRO A 258 -22.20 -11.51 9.00
C PRO A 258 -22.30 -11.42 7.47
N GLU A 259 -21.19 -11.64 6.78
CA GLU A 259 -21.22 -11.86 5.32
C GLU A 259 -21.72 -13.31 5.08
N GLY A 260 -22.74 -13.44 4.25
CA GLY A 260 -23.13 -14.74 3.72
C GLY A 260 -22.05 -15.30 2.79
N GLU A 261 -21.86 -16.60 2.80
CA GLU A 261 -20.94 -17.26 1.85
C GLU A 261 -21.42 -17.02 0.41
N ALA A 262 -20.60 -16.33 -0.38
CA ALA A 262 -20.88 -16.15 -1.79
C ALA A 262 -20.50 -17.43 -2.56
N PRO A 263 -21.30 -17.88 -3.53
CA PRO A 263 -20.93 -18.96 -4.42
C PRO A 263 -19.60 -18.64 -5.13
N LEU A 264 -18.74 -19.64 -5.33
CA LEU A 264 -17.41 -19.44 -5.93
C LEU A 264 -17.49 -18.69 -7.28
N ALA A 265 -18.48 -19.01 -8.12
CA ALA A 265 -18.69 -18.33 -9.40
C ALA A 265 -18.96 -16.83 -9.21
N GLY A 266 -19.79 -16.45 -8.23
CA GLY A 266 -20.04 -15.06 -7.87
C GLY A 266 -18.78 -14.35 -7.36
N SER A 267 -17.98 -15.04 -6.55
CA SER A 267 -16.70 -14.53 -6.05
C SER A 267 -15.72 -14.25 -7.18
N LEU A 268 -15.61 -15.16 -8.16
CA LEU A 268 -14.73 -15.00 -9.31
C LEU A 268 -15.18 -13.85 -10.23
N LEU A 269 -16.49 -13.66 -10.41
CA LEU A 269 -17.03 -12.51 -11.15
C LEU A 269 -16.71 -11.19 -10.44
N LEU A 270 -16.84 -11.13 -9.12
CA LEU A 270 -16.46 -9.97 -8.33
C LEU A 270 -14.96 -9.70 -8.42
N ALA A 271 -14.13 -10.74 -8.33
CA ALA A 271 -12.69 -10.61 -8.52
C ALA A 271 -12.34 -10.01 -9.89
N ALA A 272 -12.94 -10.54 -10.94
CA ALA A 272 -12.73 -10.06 -12.31
C ALA A 272 -13.17 -8.58 -12.43
N ALA A 273 -14.33 -8.21 -11.89
CA ALA A 273 -14.82 -6.83 -11.89
C ALA A 273 -13.87 -5.88 -11.14
N VAL A 274 -13.40 -6.25 -9.95
CA VAL A 274 -12.46 -5.45 -9.16
C VAL A 274 -11.13 -5.27 -9.90
N VAL A 275 -10.58 -6.35 -10.45
CA VAL A 275 -9.33 -6.33 -11.22
C VAL A 275 -9.48 -5.43 -12.45
N VAL A 276 -10.56 -5.57 -13.21
CA VAL A 276 -10.85 -4.73 -14.39
C VAL A 276 -10.99 -3.26 -14.01
N VAL A 277 -11.68 -2.94 -12.91
CA VAL A 277 -11.81 -1.55 -12.44
C VAL A 277 -10.46 -0.99 -12.03
N CYS A 278 -9.68 -1.71 -11.23
CA CYS A 278 -8.40 -1.21 -10.74
C CYS A 278 -7.34 -1.12 -11.85
N ILE A 279 -7.20 -2.18 -12.65
CA ILE A 279 -6.15 -2.26 -13.68
C ILE A 279 -6.64 -1.59 -14.98
N GLY A 280 -7.85 -1.87 -15.43
CA GLY A 280 -8.37 -1.35 -16.69
C GLY A 280 -8.54 0.15 -16.72
N ILE A 281 -8.99 0.75 -15.62
CA ILE A 281 -9.11 2.22 -15.51
C ILE A 281 -7.73 2.87 -15.52
N ASP A 282 -6.75 2.29 -14.85
CA ASP A 282 -5.39 2.84 -14.80
C ASP A 282 -4.71 2.79 -16.18
N TYR A 283 -4.91 1.73 -16.96
CA TYR A 283 -4.21 1.51 -18.23
C TYR A 283 -4.92 2.05 -19.48
N ARG A 284 -6.24 2.15 -19.48
CA ARG A 284 -7.01 2.30 -20.74
C ARG A 284 -7.85 3.54 -20.85
N VAL A 285 -8.18 4.20 -19.78
CA VAL A 285 -9.07 5.37 -19.82
C VAL A 285 -8.23 6.65 -19.75
N PRO A 286 -8.23 7.50 -20.78
CA PRO A 286 -7.43 8.74 -20.82
C PRO A 286 -8.06 9.84 -19.95
N LEU A 287 -8.57 9.51 -18.78
CA LEU A 287 -9.07 10.45 -17.80
C LEU A 287 -7.98 10.75 -16.78
N ARG A 288 -7.74 12.02 -16.53
CA ARG A 288 -6.88 12.42 -15.41
C ARG A 288 -7.49 11.94 -14.11
N PHE A 289 -6.63 11.45 -13.19
CA PHE A 289 -7.07 10.86 -11.90
C PHE A 289 -7.90 9.58 -12.02
N ASN A 290 -7.70 8.81 -13.09
CA ASN A 290 -8.35 7.51 -13.28
C ASN A 290 -8.25 6.62 -12.04
N TYR A 291 -7.02 6.53 -11.48
CA TYR A 291 -6.78 5.72 -10.29
C TYR A 291 -7.58 6.25 -9.10
N SER A 292 -7.60 7.56 -8.84
CA SER A 292 -8.36 8.13 -7.72
C SER A 292 -9.86 7.81 -7.82
N LEU A 293 -10.41 7.87 -9.03
CA LEU A 293 -11.82 7.51 -9.27
C LEU A 293 -12.05 6.01 -9.04
N GLY A 294 -11.24 5.14 -9.64
CA GLY A 294 -11.32 3.70 -9.47
C GLY A 294 -11.17 3.29 -8.01
N ALA A 295 -10.19 3.89 -7.33
CA ALA A 295 -9.95 3.70 -5.91
C ALA A 295 -11.15 4.06 -5.03
N ALA A 296 -11.79 5.20 -5.29
CA ALA A 296 -13.00 5.61 -4.56
C ALA A 296 -14.16 4.63 -4.79
N VAL A 297 -14.37 4.19 -6.04
CA VAL A 297 -15.39 3.20 -6.39
C VAL A 297 -15.14 1.86 -5.68
N VAL A 298 -13.90 1.38 -5.71
CA VAL A 298 -13.53 0.10 -5.07
C VAL A 298 -13.70 0.18 -3.55
N LEU A 299 -13.26 1.26 -2.89
CA LEU A 299 -13.47 1.43 -1.46
C LEU A 299 -14.95 1.56 -1.09
N ALA A 300 -15.74 2.28 -1.89
CA ALA A 300 -17.18 2.37 -1.69
C ALA A 300 -17.87 1.00 -1.79
N ALA A 301 -17.46 0.17 -2.75
CA ALA A 301 -17.96 -1.20 -2.89
C ALA A 301 -17.47 -2.11 -1.75
N ALA A 302 -16.22 -1.98 -1.34
CA ALA A 302 -15.61 -2.75 -0.24
C ALA A 302 -16.27 -2.44 1.13
N LEU A 303 -16.90 -1.27 1.30
CA LEU A 303 -17.76 -1.00 2.47
C LEU A 303 -18.93 -1.97 2.59
N ARG A 304 -19.35 -2.59 1.49
CA ARG A 304 -20.50 -3.48 1.42
C ARG A 304 -20.14 -4.95 1.32
N SER A 305 -18.86 -5.27 1.06
CA SER A 305 -18.42 -6.65 0.86
C SER A 305 -16.95 -6.84 1.21
N TRP A 306 -16.69 -7.72 2.17
CA TRP A 306 -15.31 -8.15 2.51
C TRP A 306 -14.63 -8.86 1.35
N LEU A 307 -15.42 -9.57 0.56
CA LEU A 307 -14.91 -10.26 -0.60
C LEU A 307 -14.34 -9.28 -1.63
N ILE A 308 -15.02 -8.15 -1.87
CA ILE A 308 -14.49 -7.07 -2.72
C ILE A 308 -13.21 -6.49 -2.10
N ALA A 309 -13.20 -6.29 -0.78
CA ALA A 309 -12.00 -5.82 -0.08
C ALA A 309 -10.81 -6.78 -0.23
N LYS A 310 -11.02 -8.10 -0.07
CA LYS A 310 -9.99 -9.13 -0.29
C LYS A 310 -9.44 -9.08 -1.72
N HIS A 311 -10.31 -9.03 -2.72
CA HIS A 311 -9.89 -8.98 -4.12
C HIS A 311 -9.18 -7.67 -4.46
N ALA A 312 -9.62 -6.54 -3.93
CA ALA A 312 -8.95 -5.25 -4.12
C ALA A 312 -7.52 -5.26 -3.53
N ALA A 313 -7.36 -5.82 -2.33
CA ALA A 313 -6.07 -5.83 -1.66
C ALA A 313 -5.10 -6.89 -2.21
N VAL A 314 -5.58 -8.12 -2.45
CA VAL A 314 -4.70 -9.26 -2.75
C VAL A 314 -4.76 -9.63 -4.22
N THR A 315 -5.95 -9.92 -4.76
CA THR A 315 -6.05 -10.38 -6.15
C THR A 315 -5.56 -9.34 -7.14
N THR A 316 -5.95 -8.07 -6.95
CA THR A 316 -5.51 -6.98 -7.83
C THR A 316 -4.01 -6.76 -7.77
N THR A 317 -3.43 -6.70 -6.57
CA THR A 317 -1.99 -6.48 -6.40
C THR A 317 -1.16 -7.62 -6.97
N VAL A 318 -1.55 -8.87 -6.71
CA VAL A 318 -0.83 -10.03 -7.26
C VAL A 318 -0.98 -10.08 -8.79
N THR A 319 -2.18 -9.80 -9.32
CA THR A 319 -2.37 -9.74 -10.78
C THR A 319 -1.51 -8.65 -11.42
N ALA A 320 -1.39 -7.48 -10.77
CA ALA A 320 -0.56 -6.39 -11.26
C ALA A 320 0.94 -6.78 -11.33
N PHE A 321 1.43 -7.60 -10.40
CA PHE A 321 2.81 -8.09 -10.48
C PHE A 321 3.06 -8.95 -11.71
N PHE A 322 2.17 -9.90 -11.94
CA PHE A 322 2.28 -10.79 -13.08
C PHE A 322 1.99 -10.07 -14.40
N LEU A 323 1.18 -9.01 -14.39
CA LEU A 323 0.95 -8.16 -15.56
C LEU A 323 2.24 -7.45 -15.98
N ASP A 324 2.98 -6.83 -15.05
CA ASP A 324 4.27 -6.22 -15.34
C ASP A 324 5.29 -7.24 -15.86
N PHE A 325 5.28 -8.46 -15.35
CA PHE A 325 6.08 -9.56 -15.89
C PHE A 325 5.73 -9.85 -17.36
N ALA A 326 4.45 -9.94 -17.71
CA ALA A 326 4.02 -10.25 -19.09
C ALA A 326 4.31 -9.09 -20.05
N GLU A 327 4.19 -7.85 -19.62
CA GLU A 327 4.53 -6.68 -20.45
C GLU A 327 6.01 -6.60 -20.80
N ASN A 328 6.88 -7.14 -19.93
CA ASN A 328 8.32 -7.16 -20.11
C ASN A 328 8.87 -8.50 -20.66
N THR A 329 8.00 -9.51 -20.83
CA THR A 329 8.40 -10.84 -21.31
C THR A 329 7.68 -11.14 -22.63
N PRO A 330 8.39 -11.27 -23.76
CA PRO A 330 7.75 -11.53 -25.04
C PRO A 330 7.11 -12.92 -25.10
N GLY A 331 5.92 -12.99 -25.69
CA GLY A 331 5.24 -14.22 -26.03
C GLY A 331 3.94 -14.49 -25.27
N ALA A 332 3.10 -15.32 -25.88
CA ALA A 332 1.78 -15.65 -25.32
C ALA A 332 1.85 -16.41 -23.99
N ALA A 333 2.94 -17.13 -23.73
CA ALA A 333 3.15 -17.90 -22.49
C ALA A 333 3.15 -16.99 -21.25
N ALA A 334 3.74 -15.78 -21.33
CA ALA A 334 3.74 -14.83 -20.22
C ALA A 334 2.33 -14.38 -19.85
N TRP A 335 1.48 -14.12 -20.85
CA TRP A 335 0.07 -13.76 -20.63
C TRP A 335 -0.75 -14.91 -20.05
N MET A 336 -0.46 -16.17 -20.46
CA MET A 336 -1.08 -17.33 -19.82
C MET A 336 -0.70 -17.44 -18.34
N VAL A 337 0.54 -17.13 -17.98
CA VAL A 337 0.97 -17.08 -16.57
C VAL A 337 0.18 -16.02 -15.79
N VAL A 338 -0.02 -14.81 -16.36
CA VAL A 338 -0.85 -13.77 -15.72
C VAL A 338 -2.27 -14.27 -15.47
N MET A 339 -2.90 -14.84 -16.50
CA MET A 339 -4.27 -15.31 -16.38
C MET A 339 -4.40 -16.45 -15.37
N ALA A 340 -3.49 -17.42 -15.40
CA ALA A 340 -3.46 -18.51 -14.44
C ALA A 340 -3.24 -18.00 -13.01
N ALA A 341 -2.28 -17.10 -12.80
CA ALA A 341 -2.02 -16.50 -11.50
C ALA A 341 -3.25 -15.74 -10.98
N ALA A 342 -3.88 -14.90 -11.81
CA ALA A 342 -5.08 -14.16 -11.45
C ALA A 342 -6.22 -15.06 -11.00
N VAL A 343 -6.49 -16.13 -11.75
CA VAL A 343 -7.55 -17.10 -11.42
C VAL A 343 -7.22 -17.88 -10.15
N LEU A 344 -6.00 -18.40 -10.04
CA LEU A 344 -5.57 -19.17 -8.86
C LEU A 344 -5.64 -18.32 -7.58
N VAL A 345 -5.16 -17.08 -7.65
CA VAL A 345 -5.20 -16.16 -6.52
C VAL A 345 -6.65 -15.77 -6.21
N ALA A 346 -7.50 -15.53 -7.20
CA ALA A 346 -8.91 -15.23 -6.97
C ALA A 346 -9.64 -16.40 -6.27
N VAL A 347 -9.39 -17.65 -6.69
CA VAL A 347 -9.95 -18.85 -6.04
C VAL A 347 -9.44 -18.98 -4.61
N TRP A 348 -8.13 -18.80 -4.40
CA TRP A 348 -7.53 -18.88 -3.08
C TRP A 348 -8.09 -17.80 -2.15
N VAL A 349 -8.08 -16.52 -2.56
CA VAL A 349 -8.56 -15.38 -1.79
C VAL A 349 -10.06 -15.50 -1.43
N SER A 350 -10.86 -16.10 -2.34
CA SER A 350 -12.29 -16.33 -2.09
C SER A 350 -12.55 -17.31 -0.94
N ARG A 351 -11.61 -18.22 -0.68
CA ARG A 351 -11.74 -19.28 0.33
C ARG A 351 -11.00 -19.01 1.61
N GLU A 352 -9.96 -18.18 1.53
CA GLU A 352 -9.07 -17.94 2.67
C GLU A 352 -9.69 -16.97 3.67
N GLN A 353 -9.71 -17.35 4.94
CA GLN A 353 -10.19 -16.52 6.04
C GLN A 353 -9.05 -16.10 6.99
N ASP A 354 -7.92 -16.84 6.98
CA ASP A 354 -6.80 -16.55 7.86
C ASP A 354 -6.01 -15.34 7.33
N LEU A 355 -6.04 -14.26 8.11
CA LEU A 355 -5.26 -13.04 7.89
C LEU A 355 -3.77 -13.33 7.63
N ARG A 356 -3.18 -14.26 8.38
CA ARG A 356 -1.75 -14.56 8.30
C ARG A 356 -1.42 -15.23 6.99
N ILE A 357 -2.27 -16.14 6.55
CA ILE A 357 -2.14 -16.81 5.26
C ILE A 357 -2.30 -15.80 4.13
N LEU A 358 -3.27 -14.87 4.22
CA LEU A 358 -3.44 -13.79 3.24
C LEU A 358 -2.19 -12.89 3.17
N PHE A 359 -1.64 -12.49 4.32
CA PHE A 359 -0.42 -11.68 4.37
C PHE A 359 0.78 -12.40 3.75
N LEU A 360 1.02 -13.64 4.16
CA LEU A 360 2.14 -14.43 3.67
C LEU A 360 2.00 -14.75 2.18
N GLY A 361 0.79 -15.07 1.74
CA GLY A 361 0.52 -15.36 0.32
C GLY A 361 0.74 -14.15 -0.57
N LEU A 362 0.24 -12.95 -0.18
CA LEU A 362 0.51 -11.70 -0.89
C LEU A 362 2.02 -11.43 -0.98
N MET A 363 2.71 -11.48 0.14
CA MET A 363 4.13 -11.18 0.25
C MET A 363 4.98 -12.14 -0.60
N TRP A 364 4.78 -13.45 -0.45
CA TRP A 364 5.55 -14.45 -1.19
C TRP A 364 5.20 -14.52 -2.67
N SER A 365 3.93 -14.21 -3.06
CA SER A 365 3.57 -14.05 -4.47
C SER A 365 4.32 -12.89 -5.12
N ALA A 366 4.49 -11.77 -4.40
CA ALA A 366 5.26 -10.64 -4.88
C ALA A 366 6.75 -10.99 -5.05
N VAL A 367 7.35 -11.69 -4.08
CA VAL A 367 8.74 -12.17 -4.18
C VAL A 367 8.89 -13.16 -5.34
N ALA A 368 7.95 -14.09 -5.51
CA ALA A 368 7.96 -15.03 -6.63
C ALA A 368 7.89 -14.32 -7.99
N ALA A 369 7.05 -13.29 -8.12
CA ALA A 369 6.97 -12.49 -9.35
C ALA A 369 8.28 -11.74 -9.63
N SER A 370 8.95 -11.21 -8.61
CA SER A 370 10.27 -10.60 -8.72
C SER A 370 11.31 -11.59 -9.23
N LEU A 371 11.36 -12.78 -8.63
CA LEU A 371 12.26 -13.85 -9.06
C LEU A 371 12.01 -14.26 -10.51
N LEU A 372 10.73 -14.43 -10.90
CA LEU A 372 10.39 -14.72 -12.30
C LEU A 372 10.91 -13.66 -13.24
N LYS A 373 10.72 -12.39 -12.93
CA LYS A 373 11.20 -11.26 -13.75
C LYS A 373 12.73 -11.22 -13.85
N THR A 374 13.42 -11.60 -12.80
CA THR A 374 14.90 -11.59 -12.76
C THR A 374 15.49 -12.75 -13.55
N PHE A 375 14.86 -13.92 -13.53
CA PHE A 375 15.45 -15.13 -14.12
C PHE A 375 14.77 -15.62 -15.42
N VAL A 376 13.64 -14.99 -15.82
CA VAL A 376 12.92 -15.37 -17.06
C VAL A 376 12.61 -14.09 -17.87
N PRO A 377 13.14 -13.94 -19.09
CA PRO A 377 14.14 -14.78 -19.78
C PRO A 377 15.49 -14.78 -19.05
N PRO A 378 16.37 -15.76 -19.29
CA PRO A 378 17.64 -15.86 -18.58
C PRO A 378 18.58 -14.72 -18.99
N THR A 379 18.34 -13.57 -18.47
CA THR A 379 19.30 -12.47 -18.46
C THR A 379 20.22 -12.71 -17.28
N LEU A 380 21.54 -12.80 -17.54
CA LEU A 380 22.51 -12.91 -16.45
C LEU A 380 22.28 -11.76 -15.47
N ALA A 381 21.64 -12.06 -14.35
CA ALA A 381 21.38 -11.06 -13.34
C ALA A 381 22.70 -10.53 -12.81
N SER A 382 22.84 -9.21 -12.77
CA SER A 382 24.03 -8.59 -12.17
C SER A 382 24.14 -8.96 -10.68
N PRO A 383 25.35 -8.93 -10.09
CA PRO A 383 25.50 -9.17 -8.64
C PRO A 383 24.60 -8.30 -7.78
N GLY A 384 24.32 -7.07 -8.19
CA GLY A 384 23.37 -6.16 -7.51
C GLY A 384 21.94 -6.66 -7.54
N HIS A 385 21.48 -7.22 -8.65
CA HIS A 385 20.14 -7.83 -8.74
C HIS A 385 20.05 -9.08 -7.87
N LEU A 386 21.06 -9.96 -7.89
CA LEU A 386 21.07 -11.15 -7.03
C LEU A 386 21.02 -10.81 -5.54
N LEU A 387 21.78 -9.78 -5.12
CA LEU A 387 21.71 -9.29 -3.75
C LEU A 387 20.34 -8.73 -3.43
N THR A 388 19.71 -7.99 -4.34
CA THR A 388 18.36 -7.45 -4.16
C THR A 388 17.34 -8.57 -3.96
N GLU A 389 17.38 -9.63 -4.76
CA GLU A 389 16.51 -10.79 -4.60
C GLU A 389 16.74 -11.52 -3.27
N ALA A 390 18.01 -11.67 -2.87
CA ALA A 390 18.34 -12.25 -1.56
C ALA A 390 17.81 -11.40 -0.39
N LEU A 391 17.87 -10.06 -0.51
CA LEU A 391 17.29 -9.14 0.47
C LEU A 391 15.76 -9.27 0.51
N PHE A 392 15.07 -9.36 -0.63
CA PHE A 392 13.62 -9.58 -0.65
C PHE A 392 13.25 -10.90 0.05
N ALA A 393 13.93 -11.99 -0.28
CA ALA A 393 13.68 -13.28 0.34
C ALA A 393 13.98 -13.25 1.86
N GLY A 394 15.07 -12.61 2.28
CA GLY A 394 15.44 -12.45 3.69
C GLY A 394 14.42 -11.62 4.48
N MET A 395 13.99 -10.47 3.94
CA MET A 395 12.95 -9.65 4.55
C MET A 395 11.60 -10.39 4.62
N ALA A 396 11.23 -11.13 3.57
CA ALA A 396 10.03 -11.94 3.57
C ALA A 396 10.09 -13.07 4.61
N ALA A 397 11.24 -13.72 4.74
CA ALA A 397 11.44 -14.74 5.77
C ALA A 397 11.30 -14.16 7.19
N LEU A 398 11.90 -13.00 7.45
CA LEU A 398 11.74 -12.31 8.75
C LEU A 398 10.29 -11.90 9.01
N CYS A 399 9.60 -11.33 8.03
CA CYS A 399 8.16 -11.03 8.15
C CYS A 399 7.36 -12.30 8.45
N THR A 400 7.69 -13.43 7.80
CA THR A 400 7.05 -14.72 8.04
C THR A 400 7.22 -15.17 9.48
N LEU A 401 8.44 -15.11 10.00
CA LEU A 401 8.74 -15.49 11.39
C LEU A 401 7.98 -14.59 12.39
N TRP A 402 7.97 -13.28 12.15
CA TRP A 402 7.31 -12.34 13.04
C TRP A 402 5.78 -12.44 13.01
N ILE A 403 5.18 -12.61 11.83
CA ILE A 403 3.72 -12.81 11.71
C ILE A 403 3.29 -14.11 12.40
N ARG A 404 4.07 -15.19 12.24
CA ARG A 404 3.79 -16.46 12.94
C ARG A 404 3.95 -16.38 14.45
N ALA A 405 4.86 -15.53 14.93
CA ALA A 405 5.12 -15.31 16.34
C ALA A 405 4.07 -14.41 17.03
N LEU A 406 3.25 -13.67 16.25
CA LEU A 406 2.16 -12.89 16.83
C LEU A 406 1.15 -13.83 17.51
N PRO A 407 0.68 -13.49 18.71
CA PRO A 407 -0.32 -14.29 19.40
C PRO A 407 -1.59 -14.39 18.56
N GLN A 408 -2.12 -15.58 18.40
CA GLN A 408 -3.47 -15.77 17.84
C GLN A 408 -4.49 -15.42 18.93
N ARG A 409 -5.62 -14.87 18.53
CA ARG A 409 -6.78 -14.85 19.40
C ARG A 409 -7.12 -16.32 19.64
N ALA A 410 -7.11 -16.78 20.89
CA ALA A 410 -7.69 -18.06 21.21
C ALA A 410 -9.16 -17.96 20.75
N ASP A 411 -9.58 -18.87 19.86
CA ASP A 411 -10.98 -19.02 19.56
C ASP A 411 -11.69 -19.08 20.91
N GLU A 412 -12.53 -18.10 21.21
CA GLU A 412 -13.43 -18.22 22.36
C GLU A 412 -14.24 -19.49 22.07
N ALA A 413 -13.91 -20.54 22.79
CA ALA A 413 -14.69 -21.77 22.73
C ALA A 413 -16.18 -21.33 22.84
N PRO A 414 -17.05 -21.80 21.96
CA PRO A 414 -18.46 -21.42 22.00
C PRO A 414 -18.91 -21.57 23.46
N ALA A 415 -19.45 -20.47 24.01
CA ALA A 415 -19.90 -20.44 25.40
C ALA A 415 -20.72 -21.72 25.65
N ALA A 416 -20.29 -22.51 26.62
CA ALA A 416 -20.99 -23.73 26.96
C ALA A 416 -22.49 -23.37 27.10
N PRO A 417 -23.41 -24.14 26.51
CA PRO A 417 -24.85 -23.86 26.62
C PRO A 417 -25.18 -23.72 28.07
N PRO A 418 -26.05 -22.77 28.47
CA PRO A 418 -26.44 -22.60 29.87
C PRO A 418 -26.95 -23.92 30.38
N VAL A 419 -26.31 -24.41 31.46
CA VAL A 419 -26.77 -25.61 32.17
C VAL A 419 -28.20 -25.30 32.62
N ALA A 420 -29.18 -25.99 32.02
CA ALA A 420 -30.55 -25.89 32.39
C ALA A 420 -30.67 -26.37 33.85
N SER A 421 -30.96 -25.43 34.74
CA SER A 421 -31.27 -25.69 36.15
C SER A 421 -32.74 -26.08 36.34
#